data_ec831649a73c95c01dbe29bfc3e15988
#
_entry.id   ec831649a73c95c01dbe29bfc3e15988
#
_cell.length_a   1.000
_cell.length_b   1.000
_cell.length_c   1.000
_cell.angle_alpha   90.00
_cell.angle_beta   90.00
_cell.angle_gamma   90.00
#
_symmetry.space_group_name_H-M   'P 1'
#
loop_
_entity.id
_entity.type
_entity.pdbx_description
1 polymer ?
#
loop_
_entity_poly.entity_id
_entity_poly.type
_entity_poly.pdbx_seq_one_letter_code
_entity_poly.pdbx_strand_id
1 'polypeptide(L)'
;ACFMDSLATLGYPAYGCGIRYRYGMFKQQISDGFQIEVPDNWLKDGYPFELRRPEYCYEVKFGGYVQESTDENGELHFEQKDYQSVLAVPYDMPIVGYDNNVVNSLMIWDAEPKNGFSLESFDQGDYDKAVEQENLARNLVEVLYPNDNHVKGKELRLKQQYFFVSASIQRALARFKKHHSDLKDLPNKVVFQMNDTHPTVAVAELMRILVDEEHLSWDDAWDITTRCVAYTNHTIMAEALEKWPIEIFQRLLPRVYQIV
;
A
#
# COMPACT_ATOMS: atom_id res chain seq x y z
N ALA A 1 2.72 16.48 5.61
CA ALA A 1 3.94 17.12 6.13
C ALA A 1 3.73 17.63 7.56
N CYS A 2 2.80 18.56 7.83
CA CYS A 2 2.66 19.20 9.15
C CYS A 2 2.51 18.21 10.33
N PHE A 3 1.71 17.15 10.18
CA PHE A 3 1.58 16.15 11.24
C PHE A 3 2.90 15.41 11.50
N MET A 4 3.65 15.07 10.47
CA MET A 4 4.93 14.38 10.64
C MET A 4 5.97 15.27 11.34
N ASP A 5 6.06 16.55 10.97
CA ASP A 5 6.92 17.54 11.61
C ASP A 5 6.53 17.74 13.09
N SER A 6 5.23 17.87 13.36
CA SER A 6 4.73 18.03 14.73
C SER A 6 5.01 16.81 15.60
N LEU A 7 4.79 15.60 15.07
CA LEU A 7 5.07 14.36 15.81
C LEU A 7 6.55 14.20 16.11
N ALA A 8 7.43 14.52 15.15
CA ALA A 8 8.88 14.50 15.36
C ALA A 8 9.29 15.54 16.41
N THR A 9 8.76 16.77 16.33
CA THR A 9 9.05 17.85 17.28
C THR A 9 8.58 17.52 18.70
N LEU A 10 7.44 16.84 18.83
CA LEU A 10 6.90 16.42 20.12
C LEU A 10 7.51 15.10 20.65
N GLY A 11 8.41 14.48 19.90
CA GLY A 11 9.09 13.26 20.30
C GLY A 11 8.26 11.98 20.16
N TYR A 12 7.15 12.00 19.42
CA TYR A 12 6.36 10.80 19.17
C TYR A 12 6.98 9.95 18.06
N PRO A 13 7.14 8.62 18.27
CA PRO A 13 7.58 7.71 17.21
C PRO A 13 6.46 7.55 16.18
N ALA A 14 6.70 8.03 14.96
CA ALA A 14 5.71 8.01 13.90
C ALA A 14 6.33 7.68 12.53
N TYR A 15 5.55 6.98 11.71
CA TYR A 15 5.87 6.69 10.33
C TYR A 15 4.74 7.21 9.44
N GLY A 16 5.08 8.04 8.47
CA GLY A 16 4.16 8.34 7.37
C GLY A 16 4.28 7.25 6.31
N CYS A 17 3.15 6.83 5.75
CA CYS A 17 3.14 5.82 4.68
C CYS A 17 2.37 6.34 3.48
N GLY A 18 2.88 6.09 2.28
CA GLY A 18 2.24 6.50 1.02
C GLY A 18 2.92 5.87 -0.18
N ILE A 19 2.57 6.33 -1.37
CA ILE A 19 3.15 5.88 -2.63
C ILE A 19 4.18 6.91 -3.10
N ARG A 20 5.31 6.42 -3.63
CA ARG A 20 6.33 7.22 -4.30
C ARG A 20 5.91 7.46 -5.75
N TYR A 21 5.00 8.42 -5.96
CA TYR A 21 4.54 8.75 -7.30
C TYR A 21 5.69 9.30 -8.15
N ARG A 22 5.87 8.75 -9.36
CA ARG A 22 6.92 9.16 -10.30
C ARG A 22 6.71 10.57 -10.81
N TYR A 23 5.46 10.94 -11.02
CA TYR A 23 5.06 12.30 -11.32
C TYR A 23 4.37 12.86 -10.10
N GLY A 24 4.72 14.04 -9.66
CA GLY A 24 4.07 14.74 -8.58
C GLY A 24 2.60 15.02 -8.89
N MET A 25 1.93 15.84 -8.08
CA MET A 25 0.53 16.16 -8.35
C MET A 25 0.36 16.71 -9.77
N PHE A 26 1.04 17.78 -10.12
CA PHE A 26 1.27 18.32 -11.46
C PHE A 26 2.21 19.52 -11.38
N LYS A 27 2.84 19.86 -12.51
CA LYS A 27 3.52 21.14 -12.69
C LYS A 27 2.55 22.11 -13.35
N GLN A 28 2.38 23.27 -12.73
CA GLN A 28 1.53 24.33 -13.26
C GLN A 28 2.27 25.10 -14.36
N GLN A 29 1.64 25.27 -15.50
CA GLN A 29 2.05 26.18 -16.57
C GLN A 29 0.93 27.17 -16.85
N ILE A 30 1.28 28.35 -17.32
CA ILE A 30 0.31 29.36 -17.76
C ILE A 30 0.47 29.54 -19.28
N SER A 31 -0.62 29.35 -20.03
CA SER A 31 -0.69 29.60 -21.46
C SER A 31 -1.95 30.41 -21.75
N ASP A 32 -1.78 31.53 -22.47
CA ASP A 32 -2.87 32.44 -22.83
C ASP A 32 -3.73 32.90 -21.63
N GLY A 33 -3.10 33.02 -20.45
CA GLY A 33 -3.78 33.42 -19.20
C GLY A 33 -4.49 32.29 -18.46
N PHE A 34 -4.45 31.06 -18.98
CA PHE A 34 -5.07 29.88 -18.37
C PHE A 34 -4.02 28.93 -17.77
N GLN A 35 -4.38 28.29 -16.67
CA GLN A 35 -3.56 27.22 -16.09
C GLN A 35 -3.65 25.98 -16.97
N ILE A 36 -2.46 25.38 -17.24
CA ILE A 36 -2.30 24.08 -17.84
C ILE A 36 -1.54 23.20 -16.85
N GLU A 37 -2.07 22.00 -16.59
CA GLU A 37 -1.45 20.98 -15.76
C GLU A 37 -0.63 20.03 -16.62
N VAL A 38 0.66 19.90 -16.29
CA VAL A 38 1.58 19.00 -16.98
C VAL A 38 2.27 18.08 -15.97
N PRO A 39 2.76 16.88 -16.38
CA PRO A 39 3.46 15.98 -15.49
C PRO A 39 4.66 16.66 -14.83
N ASP A 40 4.76 16.54 -13.50
CA ASP A 40 5.90 17.01 -12.72
C ASP A 40 6.92 15.89 -12.54
N ASN A 41 7.90 15.82 -13.39
CA ASN A 41 8.97 14.82 -13.31
C ASN A 41 10.02 15.22 -12.26
N TRP A 42 9.61 15.26 -11.00
CA TRP A 42 10.43 15.72 -9.88
C TRP A 42 11.62 14.81 -9.57
N LEU A 43 11.57 13.55 -10.03
CA LEU A 43 12.61 12.55 -9.83
C LEU A 43 13.68 12.54 -10.94
N LYS A 44 13.55 13.41 -11.95
CA LYS A 44 14.44 13.41 -13.12
C LYS A 44 15.92 13.48 -12.77
N ASP A 45 16.25 14.30 -11.78
CA ASP A 45 17.64 14.54 -11.35
C ASP A 45 17.95 13.83 -10.01
N GLY A 46 17.07 12.90 -9.59
CA GLY A 46 17.13 12.25 -8.27
C GLY A 46 16.61 13.14 -7.15
N TYR A 47 16.45 12.56 -5.97
CA TYR A 47 16.05 13.28 -4.76
C TYR A 47 16.99 12.91 -3.61
N PRO A 48 17.88 13.83 -3.15
CA PRO A 48 18.96 13.48 -2.24
C PRO A 48 18.50 13.16 -0.81
N PHE A 49 17.25 13.50 -0.45
CA PHE A 49 16.70 13.28 0.89
C PHE A 49 15.90 11.97 1.04
N GLU A 50 15.91 11.10 0.03
CA GLU A 50 15.32 9.78 0.13
C GLU A 50 16.39 8.69 0.16
N LEU A 51 16.15 7.65 0.95
CA LEU A 51 17.00 6.48 1.05
C LEU A 51 16.23 5.23 0.65
N ARG A 52 16.60 4.61 -0.46
CA ARG A 52 16.02 3.33 -0.90
C ARG A 52 16.43 2.22 0.05
N ARG A 53 15.46 1.42 0.53
CA ARG A 53 15.63 0.36 1.53
C ARG A 53 15.17 -1.01 0.99
N PRO A 54 15.89 -1.58 0.01
CA PRO A 54 15.47 -2.83 -0.64
C PRO A 54 15.44 -4.04 0.31
N GLU A 55 16.16 -3.98 1.43
CA GLU A 55 16.14 -5.00 2.48
C GLU A 55 14.80 -5.11 3.22
N TYR A 56 13.88 -4.18 2.97
CA TYR A 56 12.54 -4.14 3.55
C TYR A 56 11.46 -4.19 2.48
N CYS A 57 11.69 -4.91 1.39
CA CYS A 57 10.68 -5.09 0.36
C CYS A 57 9.63 -6.15 0.77
N TYR A 58 8.40 -5.94 0.29
CA TYR A 58 7.26 -6.84 0.54
C TYR A 58 6.52 -7.13 -0.75
N GLU A 59 6.05 -8.37 -0.88
CA GLU A 59 5.21 -8.77 -2.01
C GLU A 59 3.77 -8.35 -1.77
N VAL A 60 3.15 -7.72 -2.78
CA VAL A 60 1.73 -7.39 -2.79
C VAL A 60 1.06 -8.09 -3.96
N LYS A 61 -0.02 -8.84 -3.67
CA LYS A 61 -0.71 -9.74 -4.60
C LYS A 61 -2.03 -9.17 -5.06
N PHE A 62 -2.37 -9.37 -6.35
CA PHE A 62 -3.62 -8.92 -6.95
C PHE A 62 -4.25 -10.03 -7.79
N GLY A 63 -5.57 -10.12 -7.76
CA GLY A 63 -6.32 -11.07 -8.59
C GLY A 63 -6.16 -12.53 -8.18
N GLY A 64 -6.35 -13.42 -9.15
CA GLY A 64 -6.37 -14.85 -8.90
C GLY A 64 -7.66 -15.31 -8.20
N TYR A 65 -7.55 -16.39 -7.47
CA TYR A 65 -8.65 -16.95 -6.68
C TYR A 65 -8.16 -17.46 -5.33
N VAL A 66 -9.08 -17.68 -4.40
CA VAL A 66 -8.77 -18.25 -3.07
C VAL A 66 -9.02 -19.74 -3.11
N GLN A 67 -8.00 -20.52 -2.82
CA GLN A 67 -8.12 -21.95 -2.58
C GLN A 67 -8.32 -22.18 -1.09
N GLU A 68 -9.42 -22.86 -0.74
CA GLU A 68 -9.71 -23.29 0.61
C GLU A 68 -9.23 -24.71 0.81
N SER A 69 -8.66 -25.00 1.96
CA SER A 69 -8.27 -26.35 2.39
C SER A 69 -8.52 -26.51 3.88
N THR A 70 -8.70 -27.74 4.31
CA THR A 70 -8.87 -28.06 5.72
C THR A 70 -7.71 -28.95 6.15
N ASP A 71 -7.08 -28.63 7.26
CA ASP A 71 -5.98 -29.42 7.81
C ASP A 71 -6.51 -30.66 8.58
N GLU A 72 -5.59 -31.45 9.12
CA GLU A 72 -5.88 -32.67 9.87
C GLU A 72 -6.67 -32.41 11.17
N ASN A 73 -6.65 -31.16 11.68
CA ASN A 73 -7.37 -30.73 12.88
C ASN A 73 -8.76 -30.17 12.56
N GLY A 74 -9.11 -30.05 11.26
CA GLY A 74 -10.36 -29.46 10.81
C GLY A 74 -10.30 -27.92 10.71
N GLU A 75 -9.13 -27.30 10.79
CA GLU A 75 -8.96 -25.86 10.63
C GLU A 75 -8.92 -25.48 9.15
N LEU A 76 -9.61 -24.37 8.80
CA LEU A 76 -9.68 -23.83 7.45
C LEU A 76 -8.45 -22.97 7.16
N HIS A 77 -7.81 -23.24 6.03
CA HIS A 77 -6.70 -22.47 5.49
C HIS A 77 -7.08 -21.88 4.14
N PHE A 78 -6.61 -20.66 3.90
CA PHE A 78 -6.90 -19.91 2.70
C PHE A 78 -5.60 -19.53 1.99
N GLU A 79 -5.49 -19.90 0.72
CA GLU A 79 -4.31 -19.59 -0.08
C GLU A 79 -4.73 -18.93 -1.39
N GLN A 80 -4.14 -17.77 -1.70
CA GLN A 80 -4.37 -17.10 -2.98
C GLN A 80 -3.52 -17.74 -4.08
N LYS A 81 -4.16 -18.14 -5.18
CA LYS A 81 -3.55 -18.80 -6.36
C LYS A 81 -3.72 -17.94 -7.61
N ASP A 82 -2.87 -18.17 -8.60
CA ASP A 82 -2.89 -17.55 -9.93
C ASP A 82 -2.97 -15.99 -9.89
N TYR A 83 -2.30 -15.42 -8.91
CA TYR A 83 -2.26 -13.97 -8.71
C TYR A 83 -1.13 -13.32 -9.51
N GLN A 84 -1.30 -12.04 -9.81
CA GLN A 84 -0.21 -11.14 -10.19
C GLN A 84 0.37 -10.50 -8.93
N SER A 85 1.67 -10.22 -8.91
CA SER A 85 2.27 -9.54 -7.77
C SER A 85 3.34 -8.55 -8.19
N VAL A 86 3.59 -7.61 -7.29
CA VAL A 86 4.69 -6.65 -7.35
C VAL A 86 5.45 -6.65 -6.04
N LEU A 87 6.70 -6.21 -6.10
CA LEU A 87 7.49 -5.92 -4.90
C LEU A 87 7.31 -4.45 -4.52
N ALA A 88 6.85 -4.20 -3.32
CA ALA A 88 6.82 -2.88 -2.72
C ALA A 88 8.17 -2.60 -2.07
N VAL A 89 8.89 -1.60 -2.58
CA VAL A 89 10.22 -1.22 -2.10
C VAL A 89 10.14 0.15 -1.43
N PRO A 90 10.46 0.25 -0.13
CA PRO A 90 10.32 1.53 0.57
C PRO A 90 11.49 2.46 0.30
N TYR A 91 11.16 3.75 0.26
CA TYR A 91 12.08 4.86 0.32
C TYR A 91 11.80 5.66 1.59
N ASP A 92 12.78 5.77 2.46
CA ASP A 92 12.68 6.53 3.69
C ASP A 92 13.11 7.97 3.48
N MET A 93 12.23 8.92 3.82
CA MET A 93 12.54 10.34 3.89
C MET A 93 12.60 10.77 5.36
N PRO A 94 13.73 11.27 5.86
CA PRO A 94 13.86 11.68 7.25
C PRO A 94 13.05 12.96 7.54
N ILE A 95 12.28 12.91 8.60
CA ILE A 95 11.52 14.06 9.12
C ILE A 95 12.11 14.42 10.48
N VAL A 96 12.82 15.52 10.52
CA VAL A 96 13.58 15.98 11.67
C VAL A 96 12.71 16.81 12.61
N GLY A 97 12.74 16.49 13.90
CA GLY A 97 12.08 17.30 14.93
C GLY A 97 12.79 18.64 15.14
N TYR A 98 12.02 19.67 15.51
CA TYR A 98 12.58 20.98 15.83
C TYR A 98 13.31 20.96 17.19
N ASP A 99 14.55 21.40 17.20
CA ASP A 99 15.41 21.55 18.39
C ASP A 99 15.50 20.31 19.29
N ASN A 100 15.49 19.12 18.68
CA ASN A 100 15.66 17.84 19.35
C ASN A 100 16.41 16.83 18.44
N ASN A 101 16.70 15.64 18.95
CA ASN A 101 17.40 14.58 18.23
C ASN A 101 16.45 13.52 17.65
N VAL A 102 15.17 13.84 17.49
CA VAL A 102 14.19 12.92 16.95
C VAL A 102 14.15 13.01 15.43
N VAL A 103 14.21 11.85 14.77
CA VAL A 103 14.06 11.72 13.33
C VAL A 103 13.01 10.65 13.07
N ASN A 104 11.85 11.06 12.60
CA ASN A 104 10.82 10.15 12.08
C ASN A 104 11.03 9.87 10.60
N SER A 105 10.34 8.89 10.06
CA SER A 105 10.44 8.52 8.64
C SER A 105 9.11 8.71 7.93
N LEU A 106 9.14 9.42 6.81
CA LEU A 106 8.10 9.31 5.80
C LEU A 106 8.53 8.20 4.83
N MET A 107 7.86 7.07 4.94
CA MET A 107 8.12 5.88 4.13
C MET A 107 7.17 5.84 2.94
N ILE A 108 7.72 5.99 1.75
CA ILE A 108 6.96 5.97 0.50
C ILE A 108 7.36 4.74 -0.32
N TRP A 109 6.35 4.06 -0.86
CA TRP A 109 6.51 2.79 -1.57
C TRP A 109 6.66 3.00 -3.06
N ASP A 110 7.75 2.52 -3.63
CA ASP A 110 7.89 2.28 -5.07
C ASP A 110 7.50 0.84 -5.40
N ALA A 111 7.09 0.58 -6.63
CA ALA A 111 6.76 -0.75 -7.10
C ALA A 111 7.80 -1.25 -8.09
N GLU A 112 8.29 -2.47 -7.86
CA GLU A 112 9.22 -3.16 -8.75
C GLU A 112 8.60 -4.49 -9.21
N PRO A 113 8.92 -4.97 -10.43
CA PRO A 113 8.44 -6.26 -10.88
C PRO A 113 9.08 -7.38 -10.04
N LYS A 114 8.30 -8.39 -9.65
CA LYS A 114 8.83 -9.57 -8.97
C LYS A 114 9.71 -10.41 -9.89
N ASN A 115 9.25 -10.61 -11.13
CA ASN A 115 10.01 -11.19 -12.20
C ASN A 115 10.37 -10.06 -13.16
N GLY A 116 11.64 -9.95 -13.50
CA GLY A 116 12.10 -8.92 -14.43
C GLY A 116 11.64 -9.19 -15.87
N PHE A 117 12.28 -8.52 -16.80
CA PHE A 117 12.09 -8.68 -18.24
C PHE A 117 12.14 -10.15 -18.67
N SER A 118 11.13 -10.60 -19.43
CA SER A 118 11.08 -11.98 -19.96
C SER A 118 11.81 -12.08 -21.30
N LEU A 119 13.05 -12.51 -21.26
CA LEU A 119 13.84 -12.75 -22.49
C LEU A 119 13.16 -13.81 -23.39
N GLU A 120 12.56 -14.84 -22.81
CA GLU A 120 11.87 -15.89 -23.57
C GLU A 120 10.70 -15.30 -24.37
N SER A 121 9.82 -14.50 -23.75
CA SER A 121 8.71 -13.85 -24.46
C SER A 121 9.22 -12.89 -25.54
N PHE A 122 10.29 -12.16 -25.24
CA PHE A 122 10.90 -11.23 -26.19
C PHE A 122 11.43 -11.96 -27.42
N ASP A 123 12.16 -13.07 -27.25
CA ASP A 123 12.73 -13.88 -28.35
C ASP A 123 11.64 -14.54 -29.19
N GLN A 124 10.44 -14.79 -28.61
CA GLN A 124 9.27 -15.28 -29.32
C GLN A 124 8.51 -14.18 -30.06
N GLY A 125 8.93 -12.91 -29.95
CA GLY A 125 8.28 -11.76 -30.57
C GLY A 125 7.07 -11.23 -29.80
N ASP A 126 6.80 -11.74 -28.58
CA ASP A 126 5.74 -11.25 -27.69
C ASP A 126 6.29 -10.12 -26.77
N TYR A 127 6.52 -8.96 -27.39
CA TYR A 127 7.17 -7.83 -26.71
C TYR A 127 6.31 -7.25 -25.58
N ASP A 128 4.98 -7.25 -25.73
CA ASP A 128 4.07 -6.73 -24.70
C ASP A 128 4.12 -7.61 -23.45
N LYS A 129 4.13 -8.93 -23.62
CA LYS A 129 4.25 -9.89 -22.52
C LYS A 129 5.63 -9.82 -21.85
N ALA A 130 6.68 -9.55 -22.63
CA ALA A 130 8.04 -9.43 -22.11
C ALA A 130 8.17 -8.30 -21.06
N VAL A 131 7.37 -7.24 -21.15
CA VAL A 131 7.37 -6.07 -20.26
C VAL A 131 6.10 -5.95 -19.39
N GLU A 132 5.22 -6.94 -19.39
CA GLU A 132 3.93 -6.90 -18.67
C GLU A 132 4.11 -6.63 -17.18
N GLN A 133 5.05 -7.31 -16.53
CA GLN A 133 5.33 -7.16 -15.10
C GLN A 133 5.92 -5.76 -14.79
N GLU A 134 6.77 -5.25 -15.65
CA GLU A 134 7.33 -3.91 -15.52
C GLU A 134 6.23 -2.85 -15.67
N ASN A 135 5.32 -3.02 -16.63
CA ASN A 135 4.20 -2.12 -16.84
C ASN A 135 3.22 -2.15 -15.65
N LEU A 136 2.96 -3.34 -15.08
CA LEU A 136 2.11 -3.46 -13.89
C LEU A 136 2.70 -2.66 -12.72
N ALA A 137 3.96 -2.87 -12.41
CA ALA A 137 4.66 -2.16 -11.34
C ALA A 137 4.68 -0.66 -11.59
N ARG A 138 5.06 -0.24 -12.80
CA ARG A 138 5.14 1.16 -13.20
C ARG A 138 3.80 1.88 -13.04
N ASN A 139 2.71 1.31 -13.55
CA ASN A 139 1.39 1.94 -13.51
C ASN A 139 0.91 2.21 -12.09
N LEU A 140 1.26 1.36 -11.12
CA LEU A 140 0.87 1.52 -9.72
C LEU A 140 1.40 2.82 -9.08
N VAL A 141 2.57 3.27 -9.51
CA VAL A 141 3.29 4.38 -8.86
C VAL A 141 3.49 5.57 -9.80
N GLU A 142 2.84 5.59 -10.95
CA GLU A 142 3.11 6.63 -11.95
C GLU A 142 2.42 7.96 -11.60
N VAL A 143 1.12 7.93 -11.33
CA VAL A 143 0.30 9.14 -11.17
C VAL A 143 -0.62 9.04 -9.94
N LEU A 144 -0.66 10.15 -9.18
CA LEU A 144 -1.63 10.37 -8.11
C LEU A 144 -3.02 10.65 -8.71
N TYR A 145 -4.06 10.01 -8.18
CA TYR A 145 -5.45 10.15 -8.61
C TYR A 145 -5.64 9.94 -10.12
N PRO A 146 -5.40 8.71 -10.63
CA PRO A 146 -5.72 8.42 -12.02
C PRO A 146 -7.21 8.63 -12.28
N ASN A 147 -7.54 9.02 -13.51
CA ASN A 147 -8.93 9.21 -13.93
C ASN A 147 -9.73 7.90 -13.75
N ASP A 148 -10.76 7.91 -12.94
CA ASP A 148 -11.60 6.76 -12.59
C ASP A 148 -13.01 6.79 -13.21
N ASN A 149 -13.21 7.61 -14.24
CA ASN A 149 -14.44 7.62 -15.03
C ASN A 149 -14.66 6.32 -15.84
N HIS A 150 -13.65 5.46 -15.90
CA HIS A 150 -13.68 4.17 -16.58
C HIS A 150 -13.20 3.03 -15.67
N VAL A 151 -13.57 1.80 -16.00
CA VAL A 151 -13.29 0.60 -15.19
C VAL A 151 -11.81 0.45 -14.87
N LYS A 152 -10.93 0.58 -15.87
CA LYS A 152 -9.46 0.46 -15.68
C LYS A 152 -8.89 1.49 -14.69
N GLY A 153 -9.43 2.70 -14.69
CA GLY A 153 -9.02 3.71 -13.72
C GLY A 153 -9.45 3.37 -12.29
N LYS A 154 -10.68 2.86 -12.12
CA LYS A 154 -11.15 2.35 -10.82
C LYS A 154 -10.28 1.19 -10.33
N GLU A 155 -9.98 0.24 -11.19
CA GLU A 155 -9.08 -0.87 -10.88
C GLU A 155 -7.69 -0.39 -10.43
N LEU A 156 -7.13 0.57 -11.15
CA LEU A 156 -5.82 1.13 -10.80
C LEU A 156 -5.87 1.83 -9.44
N ARG A 157 -6.89 2.65 -9.16
CA ARG A 157 -7.06 3.29 -7.84
C ARG A 157 -7.16 2.28 -6.72
N LEU A 158 -7.97 1.22 -6.89
CA LEU A 158 -8.08 0.18 -5.86
C LEU A 158 -6.75 -0.56 -5.66
N LYS A 159 -6.04 -0.86 -6.74
CA LYS A 159 -4.70 -1.45 -6.67
C LYS A 159 -3.70 -0.55 -5.94
N GLN A 160 -3.71 0.76 -6.21
CA GLN A 160 -2.85 1.73 -5.52
C GLN A 160 -3.13 1.77 -4.02
N GLN A 161 -4.40 1.83 -3.62
CA GLN A 161 -4.80 1.84 -2.21
C GLN A 161 -4.36 0.56 -1.49
N TYR A 162 -4.65 -0.59 -2.06
CA TYR A 162 -4.25 -1.86 -1.47
C TYR A 162 -2.72 -2.03 -1.43
N PHE A 163 -2.02 -1.58 -2.47
CA PHE A 163 -0.56 -1.67 -2.59
C PHE A 163 0.15 -1.04 -1.38
N PHE A 164 -0.07 0.24 -1.12
CA PHE A 164 0.63 0.90 -0.01
C PHE A 164 0.13 0.47 1.37
N VAL A 165 -1.14 0.10 1.48
CA VAL A 165 -1.72 -0.41 2.73
C VAL A 165 -1.10 -1.74 3.11
N SER A 166 -1.13 -2.71 2.19
CA SER A 166 -0.58 -4.06 2.44
C SER A 166 0.92 -3.98 2.78
N ALA A 167 1.70 -3.25 1.99
CA ALA A 167 3.13 -3.07 2.24
C ALA A 167 3.40 -2.43 3.60
N SER A 168 2.63 -1.42 3.98
CA SER A 168 2.80 -0.70 5.25
C SER A 168 2.45 -1.56 6.46
N ILE A 169 1.39 -2.35 6.39
CA ILE A 169 0.99 -3.28 7.46
C ILE A 169 2.05 -4.39 7.60
N GLN A 170 2.48 -5.02 6.50
CA GLN A 170 3.52 -6.03 6.52
C GLN A 170 4.81 -5.49 7.17
N ARG A 171 5.20 -4.27 6.83
CA ARG A 171 6.38 -3.60 7.41
C ARG A 171 6.21 -3.36 8.92
N ALA A 172 5.05 -2.87 9.35
CA ALA A 172 4.79 -2.61 10.77
C ALA A 172 4.82 -3.90 11.59
N LEU A 173 4.19 -4.97 11.10
CA LEU A 173 4.19 -6.28 11.75
C LEU A 173 5.59 -6.90 11.78
N ALA A 174 6.34 -6.85 10.69
CA ALA A 174 7.72 -7.34 10.65
C ALA A 174 8.62 -6.62 11.65
N ARG A 175 8.41 -5.31 11.83
CA ARG A 175 9.13 -4.51 12.82
C ARG A 175 8.69 -4.86 14.25
N PHE A 176 7.40 -5.00 14.50
CA PHE A 176 6.87 -5.40 15.80
C PHE A 176 7.44 -6.76 16.23
N LYS A 177 7.41 -7.76 15.35
CA LYS A 177 7.90 -9.12 15.63
C LYS A 177 9.40 -9.22 15.92
N LYS A 178 10.19 -8.19 15.57
CA LYS A 178 11.62 -8.15 15.98
C LYS A 178 11.83 -8.00 17.48
N HIS A 179 10.86 -7.44 18.18
CA HIS A 179 10.98 -7.08 19.59
C HIS A 179 9.88 -7.68 20.47
N HIS A 180 8.83 -8.24 19.88
CA HIS A 180 7.66 -8.80 20.55
C HIS A 180 7.28 -10.13 19.91
N SER A 181 6.99 -11.13 20.74
CA SER A 181 6.62 -12.48 20.30
C SER A 181 5.09 -12.70 20.28
N ASP A 182 4.35 -11.95 21.08
CA ASP A 182 2.88 -12.10 21.18
C ASP A 182 2.18 -10.96 20.44
N LEU A 183 1.44 -11.32 19.38
CA LEU A 183 0.66 -10.36 18.58
C LEU A 183 -0.51 -9.75 19.35
N LYS A 184 -0.97 -10.35 20.46
CA LYS A 184 -1.99 -9.75 21.34
C LYS A 184 -1.52 -8.45 21.99
N ASP A 185 -0.20 -8.22 22.05
CA ASP A 185 0.39 -6.95 22.53
C ASP A 185 0.48 -5.86 21.42
N LEU A 186 0.18 -6.20 20.18
CA LEU A 186 0.25 -5.24 19.06
C LEU A 186 -0.52 -3.93 19.32
N PRO A 187 -1.78 -3.95 19.85
CA PRO A 187 -2.53 -2.72 20.09
C PRO A 187 -1.91 -1.77 21.12
N ASN A 188 -1.01 -2.28 21.97
CA ASN A 188 -0.29 -1.46 22.97
C ASN A 188 0.95 -0.77 22.37
N LYS A 189 1.34 -1.12 21.15
CA LYS A 189 2.58 -0.66 20.51
C LYS A 189 2.38 0.01 19.15
N VAL A 190 1.29 -0.35 18.44
CA VAL A 190 1.06 0.09 17.06
C VAL A 190 -0.37 0.57 16.90
N VAL A 191 -0.52 1.73 16.28
CA VAL A 191 -1.80 2.23 15.79
C VAL A 191 -1.65 2.66 14.33
N PHE A 192 -2.59 2.27 13.50
CA PHE A 192 -2.71 2.69 12.11
C PHE A 192 -3.73 3.81 12.02
N GLN A 193 -3.26 5.04 11.87
CA GLN A 193 -4.13 6.19 11.64
C GLN A 193 -4.45 6.29 10.16
N MET A 194 -5.67 5.95 9.80
CA MET A 194 -6.16 6.02 8.41
C MET A 194 -6.57 7.45 8.08
N ASN A 195 -5.89 8.05 7.11
CA ASN A 195 -6.14 9.42 6.66
C ASN A 195 -7.09 9.39 5.46
N ASP A 196 -8.36 9.67 5.70
CA ASP A 196 -9.46 9.55 4.75
C ASP A 196 -9.78 8.09 4.35
N THR A 197 -10.62 7.89 3.32
CA THR A 197 -11.10 6.57 2.89
C THR A 197 -10.07 5.76 2.13
N HIS A 198 -9.03 6.39 1.61
CA HIS A 198 -8.01 5.74 0.76
C HIS A 198 -7.35 4.51 1.41
N PRO A 199 -6.99 4.52 2.71
CA PRO A 199 -6.39 3.36 3.35
C PRO A 199 -7.37 2.46 4.11
N THR A 200 -8.69 2.62 3.98
CA THR A 200 -9.67 1.87 4.80
C THR A 200 -9.66 0.36 4.58
N VAL A 201 -9.14 -0.10 3.45
CA VAL A 201 -8.89 -1.53 3.20
C VAL A 201 -7.91 -2.14 4.23
N ALA A 202 -7.22 -1.30 5.00
CA ALA A 202 -6.30 -1.71 6.07
C ALA A 202 -6.98 -2.58 7.13
N VAL A 203 -8.26 -2.35 7.43
CA VAL A 203 -9.02 -3.16 8.38
C VAL A 203 -9.08 -4.62 7.92
N ALA A 204 -9.49 -4.85 6.69
CA ALA A 204 -9.59 -6.20 6.14
C ALA A 204 -8.23 -6.82 5.84
N GLU A 205 -7.24 -6.03 5.43
CA GLU A 205 -5.88 -6.53 5.18
C GLU A 205 -5.18 -6.94 6.49
N LEU A 206 -5.33 -6.18 7.56
CA LEU A 206 -4.80 -6.58 8.87
C LEU A 206 -5.44 -7.88 9.35
N MET A 207 -6.77 -8.00 9.22
CA MET A 207 -7.47 -9.25 9.50
C MET A 207 -6.93 -10.43 8.67
N ARG A 208 -6.74 -10.22 7.36
CA ARG A 208 -6.20 -11.24 6.47
C ARG A 208 -4.83 -11.74 6.95
N ILE A 209 -3.93 -10.82 7.25
CA ILE A 209 -2.58 -11.20 7.69
C ILE A 209 -2.65 -11.94 9.03
N LEU A 210 -3.42 -11.44 10.00
CA LEU A 210 -3.52 -12.05 11.31
C LEU A 210 -4.15 -13.45 11.27
N VAL A 211 -5.16 -13.66 10.43
CA VAL A 211 -5.84 -14.97 10.31
C VAL A 211 -5.06 -15.92 9.40
N ASP A 212 -4.70 -15.48 8.17
CA ASP A 212 -4.18 -16.39 7.15
C ASP A 212 -2.66 -16.61 7.28
N GLU A 213 -1.90 -15.63 7.74
CA GLU A 213 -0.44 -15.72 7.82
C GLU A 213 0.08 -15.95 9.25
N GLU A 214 -0.58 -15.34 10.25
CA GLU A 214 -0.18 -15.47 11.65
C GLU A 214 -1.04 -16.51 12.41
N HIS A 215 -2.01 -17.13 11.74
CA HIS A 215 -2.86 -18.23 12.24
C HIS A 215 -3.58 -17.92 13.55
N LEU A 216 -4.00 -16.67 13.74
CA LEU A 216 -4.85 -16.31 14.87
C LEU A 216 -6.31 -16.70 14.61
N SER A 217 -7.06 -16.95 15.69
CA SER A 217 -8.51 -17.08 15.59
C SER A 217 -9.13 -15.78 15.05
N TRP A 218 -10.31 -15.89 14.44
CA TRP A 218 -11.04 -14.70 13.97
C TRP A 218 -11.28 -13.68 15.09
N ASP A 219 -11.70 -14.16 16.27
CA ASP A 219 -12.01 -13.29 17.39
C ASP A 219 -10.77 -12.57 17.95
N ASP A 220 -9.64 -13.27 18.09
CA ASP A 220 -8.38 -12.66 18.48
C ASP A 220 -7.89 -11.63 17.44
N ALA A 221 -7.96 -11.97 16.15
CA ALA A 221 -7.59 -11.07 15.08
C ALA A 221 -8.48 -9.82 15.03
N TRP A 222 -9.78 -9.98 15.28
CA TRP A 222 -10.73 -8.87 15.33
C TRP A 222 -10.50 -7.95 16.54
N ASP A 223 -10.27 -8.51 17.75
CA ASP A 223 -9.91 -7.71 18.94
C ASP A 223 -8.65 -6.86 18.68
N ILE A 224 -7.61 -7.48 18.12
CA ILE A 224 -6.38 -6.77 17.76
C ILE A 224 -6.67 -5.66 16.73
N THR A 225 -7.36 -5.99 15.64
CA THR A 225 -7.62 -5.06 14.54
C THR A 225 -8.40 -3.84 15.00
N THR A 226 -9.49 -4.03 15.75
CA THR A 226 -10.33 -2.92 16.22
C THR A 226 -9.61 -1.97 17.18
N ARG A 227 -8.59 -2.44 17.85
CA ARG A 227 -7.76 -1.66 18.77
C ARG A 227 -6.53 -1.02 18.10
N CYS A 228 -6.15 -1.52 16.93
CA CYS A 228 -5.00 -1.02 16.18
C CYS A 228 -5.33 0.06 15.15
N VAL A 229 -6.60 0.25 14.79
CA VAL A 229 -6.99 1.17 13.70
C VAL A 229 -7.73 2.38 14.22
N ALA A 230 -7.42 3.54 13.64
CA ALA A 230 -8.11 4.80 13.86
C ALA A 230 -8.34 5.48 12.50
N TYR A 231 -9.40 6.28 12.38
CA TYR A 231 -9.83 6.87 11.13
C TYR A 231 -10.14 8.36 11.27
N THR A 232 -9.72 9.14 10.28
CA THR A 232 -10.13 10.54 10.14
C THR A 232 -10.78 10.74 8.79
N ASN A 233 -12.02 11.18 8.78
CA ASN A 233 -12.73 11.64 7.60
C ASN A 233 -12.49 13.15 7.39
N HIS A 234 -12.19 13.56 6.17
CA HIS A 234 -11.94 14.97 5.80
C HIS A 234 -13.10 15.61 5.04
N THR A 235 -14.16 14.89 4.72
CA THR A 235 -15.27 15.38 3.92
C THR A 235 -16.62 14.93 4.45
N ILE A 236 -17.65 15.77 4.27
CA ILE A 236 -19.04 15.42 4.53
C ILE A 236 -19.83 15.12 3.24
N MET A 237 -19.20 15.29 2.09
CA MET A 237 -19.85 15.08 0.79
C MET A 237 -19.93 13.59 0.47
N ALA A 238 -21.11 13.09 0.17
CA ALA A 238 -21.34 11.67 -0.07
C ALA A 238 -20.53 11.08 -1.25
N GLU A 239 -20.25 11.89 -2.26
CA GLU A 239 -19.42 11.51 -3.40
C GLU A 239 -17.96 11.25 -3.06
N ALA A 240 -17.46 11.81 -1.96
CA ALA A 240 -16.11 11.59 -1.48
C ALA A 240 -15.98 10.31 -0.63
N LEU A 241 -17.11 9.71 -0.24
CA LEU A 241 -17.13 8.40 0.39
C LEU A 241 -17.05 7.33 -0.70
N GLU A 242 -15.92 6.67 -0.80
CA GLU A 242 -15.65 5.69 -1.84
C GLU A 242 -16.60 4.49 -1.77
N LYS A 243 -17.14 4.11 -2.94
CA LYS A 243 -17.95 2.91 -3.13
C LYS A 243 -17.33 2.09 -4.26
N TRP A 244 -16.95 0.88 -3.95
CA TRP A 244 -16.36 -0.02 -4.92
C TRP A 244 -17.40 -0.99 -5.46
N PRO A 245 -17.50 -1.16 -6.81
CA PRO A 245 -18.29 -2.24 -7.38
C PRO A 245 -17.76 -3.60 -6.88
N ILE A 246 -18.66 -4.45 -6.41
CA ILE A 246 -18.31 -5.78 -5.88
C ILE A 246 -17.47 -6.57 -6.86
N GLU A 247 -17.84 -6.57 -8.15
CA GLU A 247 -17.14 -7.30 -9.21
C GLU A 247 -15.66 -6.90 -9.33
N ILE A 248 -15.36 -5.59 -9.22
CA ILE A 248 -13.98 -5.08 -9.27
C ILE A 248 -13.24 -5.50 -8.02
N PHE A 249 -13.84 -5.31 -6.85
CA PHE A 249 -13.21 -5.59 -5.57
C PHE A 249 -12.91 -7.09 -5.42
N GLN A 250 -13.91 -7.94 -5.67
CA GLN A 250 -13.79 -9.40 -5.59
C GLN A 250 -12.74 -9.95 -6.56
N ARG A 251 -12.70 -9.44 -7.79
CA ARG A 251 -11.74 -9.89 -8.79
C ARG A 251 -10.31 -9.48 -8.48
N LEU A 252 -10.10 -8.26 -7.97
CA LEU A 252 -8.76 -7.75 -7.67
C LEU A 252 -8.23 -8.20 -6.32
N LEU A 253 -9.09 -8.35 -5.32
CA LEU A 253 -8.74 -8.64 -3.94
C LEU A 253 -9.64 -9.75 -3.37
N PRO A 254 -9.60 -10.98 -3.95
CA PRO A 254 -10.58 -12.02 -3.65
C PRO A 254 -10.60 -12.40 -2.17
N ARG A 255 -9.45 -12.55 -1.52
CA ARG A 255 -9.41 -12.92 -0.11
C ARG A 255 -9.83 -11.77 0.81
N VAL A 256 -9.42 -10.55 0.51
CA VAL A 256 -9.87 -9.36 1.25
C VAL A 256 -11.39 -9.19 1.14
N TYR A 257 -11.96 -9.46 -0.04
CA TYR A 257 -13.41 -9.46 -0.23
C TYR A 257 -14.13 -10.49 0.62
N GLN A 258 -13.61 -11.72 0.75
CA GLN A 258 -14.19 -12.75 1.62
C GLN A 258 -14.20 -12.32 3.09
N ILE A 259 -13.19 -11.59 3.55
CA ILE A 259 -13.12 -11.07 4.91
C ILE A 259 -14.16 -9.96 5.14
N VAL A 260 -14.36 -9.08 4.17
CA VAL A 260 -15.38 -8.01 4.22
C VAL A 260 -16.79 -8.57 4.24
#